data_b34d7cfa918fbc5468b2f621c149754a
#
_entry.id   b34d7cfa918fbc5468b2f621c149754a
#
_cell.length_a   1.000
_cell.length_b   1.000
_cell.length_c   1.000
_cell.angle_alpha   90.00
_cell.angle_beta   90.00
_cell.angle_gamma   90.00
#
_symmetry.space_group_name_H-M   'P 1'
#
loop_
_entity.id
_entity.type
_entity.pdbx_description
1 polymer ?
#
loop_
_entity_poly.entity_id
_entity_poly.type
_entity_poly.pdbx_seq_one_letter_code
_entity_poly.pdbx_strand_id
1 'polypeptide(L)'
;LGHLLVKLYRRNPIQLPAASSIETRVEQLKVPKLDLQEFGGPKPDDLVRMAFHEDFTGDRAYAFVAGLQSMVNHVFDHRREYLLLDDLPLAQFVYNSARNIETAAYLLRTQRNSSGEPYLYADGIQDGVLNASYSQLMGEMIGLQDALSKALAKKDQRALNAVARGAASFVFLPVGF
;
A
#
# COMPACT_ATOMS: atom_id res chain seq x y z
N LEU A 1 2.90 -1.53 3.77
CA LEU A 1 3.11 -1.22 2.34
C LEU A 1 4.53 -1.56 1.87
N GLY A 2 5.59 -1.34 2.66
CA GLY A 2 6.94 -1.77 2.29
C GLY A 2 7.06 -3.26 1.98
N HIS A 3 6.40 -4.12 2.77
CA HIS A 3 6.34 -5.56 2.49
C HIS A 3 5.65 -5.88 1.15
N LEU A 4 4.59 -5.17 0.82
CA LEU A 4 3.91 -5.30 -0.47
C LEU A 4 4.86 -4.96 -1.64
N LEU A 5 5.66 -3.89 -1.51
CA LEU A 5 6.64 -3.50 -2.52
C LEU A 5 7.71 -4.57 -2.73
N VAL A 6 8.28 -5.10 -1.63
CA VAL A 6 9.26 -6.22 -1.70
C VAL A 6 8.68 -7.42 -2.47
N LYS A 7 7.43 -7.81 -2.14
CA LYS A 7 6.77 -8.92 -2.82
C LYS A 7 6.54 -8.63 -4.31
N LEU A 8 6.11 -7.41 -4.64
CA LEU A 8 5.88 -7.00 -6.04
C LEU A 8 7.19 -7.06 -6.84
N TYR A 9 8.30 -6.54 -6.32
CA TYR A 9 9.60 -6.61 -7.03
C TYR A 9 10.09 -8.06 -7.22
N ARG A 10 9.93 -8.91 -6.20
CA ARG A 10 10.30 -10.33 -6.31
C ARG A 10 9.48 -11.06 -7.40
N ARG A 11 8.23 -10.66 -7.59
CA ARG A 11 7.36 -11.24 -8.62
C ARG A 11 7.51 -10.57 -9.98
N ASN A 12 7.95 -9.31 -9.99
CA ASN A 12 8.10 -8.45 -11.18
C ASN A 12 9.51 -7.82 -11.21
N PRO A 13 10.58 -8.60 -11.32
CA PRO A 13 11.95 -8.06 -11.19
C PRO A 13 12.30 -7.01 -12.26
N ILE A 14 11.65 -7.07 -13.42
CA ILE A 14 11.83 -6.08 -14.49
C ILE A 14 11.36 -4.67 -14.11
N GLN A 15 10.51 -4.54 -13.09
CA GLN A 15 10.03 -3.23 -12.62
C GLN A 15 11.09 -2.49 -11.78
N LEU A 16 12.04 -3.21 -11.19
CA LEU A 16 13.10 -2.58 -10.41
C LEU A 16 14.12 -1.91 -11.34
N PRO A 17 14.31 -0.59 -11.25
CA PRO A 17 15.31 0.10 -12.05
C PRO A 17 16.73 -0.44 -11.80
N ALA A 18 17.53 -0.60 -12.86
CA ALA A 18 18.89 -1.15 -12.76
C ALA A 18 19.83 -0.36 -11.81
N ALA A 19 19.58 0.94 -11.66
CA ALA A 19 20.35 1.82 -10.76
C ALA A 19 19.83 1.82 -9.32
N SER A 20 18.87 0.95 -8.94
CA SER A 20 18.25 0.95 -7.63
C SER A 20 18.25 -0.46 -7.01
N SER A 21 17.99 -0.54 -5.71
CA SER A 21 17.76 -1.80 -5.01
C SER A 21 16.37 -1.81 -4.36
N ILE A 22 15.88 -3.00 -4.02
CA ILE A 22 14.61 -3.16 -3.30
C ILE A 22 14.66 -2.40 -1.97
N GLU A 23 15.79 -2.49 -1.25
CA GLU A 23 16.00 -1.81 0.02
C GLU A 23 15.90 -0.30 -0.14
N THR A 24 16.57 0.26 -1.15
CA THR A 24 16.50 1.70 -1.46
C THR A 24 15.07 2.14 -1.72
N ARG A 25 14.33 1.40 -2.54
CA ARG A 25 12.93 1.71 -2.84
C ARG A 25 12.02 1.60 -1.62
N VAL A 26 12.26 0.63 -0.73
CA VAL A 26 11.52 0.51 0.53
C VAL A 26 11.85 1.65 1.49
N GLU A 27 13.11 2.07 1.59
CA GLU A 27 13.48 3.24 2.41
C GLU A 27 12.82 4.53 1.91
N GLN A 28 12.70 4.73 0.60
CA GLN A 28 11.99 5.86 0.01
C GLN A 28 10.51 5.91 0.42
N LEU A 29 9.85 4.78 0.71
CA LEU A 29 8.48 4.76 1.23
C LEU A 29 8.36 5.17 2.69
N LYS A 30 9.45 5.14 3.46
CA LYS A 30 9.41 5.38 4.91
C LYS A 30 9.38 6.87 5.28
N VAL A 31 9.39 7.77 4.31
CA VAL A 31 9.29 9.20 4.57
C VAL A 31 7.83 9.63 4.75
N PRO A 32 7.53 10.60 5.63
CA PRO A 32 6.16 11.07 5.84
C PRO A 32 5.52 11.64 4.58
N LYS A 33 6.26 12.41 3.81
CA LYS A 33 5.84 12.97 2.52
C LYS A 33 6.73 12.43 1.41
N LEU A 34 6.15 11.59 0.54
CA LEU A 34 6.89 11.01 -0.57
C LEU A 34 7.17 12.06 -1.65
N ASP A 35 8.35 11.98 -2.24
CA ASP A 35 8.65 12.68 -3.48
C ASP A 35 8.15 11.86 -4.67
N LEU A 36 7.19 12.42 -5.41
CA LEU A 36 6.58 11.78 -6.57
C LEU A 36 7.03 12.44 -7.90
N GLN A 37 8.09 13.26 -7.86
CA GLN A 37 8.57 14.01 -9.03
C GLN A 37 9.07 13.08 -10.14
N GLU A 38 9.61 11.90 -9.82
CA GLU A 38 9.98 10.90 -10.82
C GLU A 38 8.81 10.47 -11.72
N PHE A 39 7.56 10.69 -11.26
CA PHE A 39 6.32 10.43 -12.01
C PHE A 39 5.65 11.70 -12.53
N GLY A 40 6.30 12.86 -12.42
CA GLY A 40 5.71 14.16 -12.80
C GLY A 40 4.85 14.79 -11.72
N GLY A 41 4.90 14.31 -10.47
CA GLY A 41 4.18 14.88 -9.32
C GLY A 41 2.66 14.69 -9.38
N PRO A 42 2.12 13.52 -9.80
CA PRO A 42 0.69 13.30 -9.88
C PRO A 42 0.05 13.26 -8.48
N LYS A 43 -1.27 13.34 -8.43
CA LYS A 43 -2.01 13.03 -7.20
C LYS A 43 -1.84 11.55 -6.85
N PRO A 44 -1.91 11.17 -5.56
CA PRO A 44 -1.69 9.79 -5.13
C PRO A 44 -2.62 8.75 -5.78
N ASP A 45 -3.91 9.07 -5.95
CA ASP A 45 -4.88 8.20 -6.60
C ASP A 45 -4.65 8.08 -8.11
N ASP A 46 -4.24 9.17 -8.77
CA ASP A 46 -3.86 9.16 -10.18
C ASP A 46 -2.60 8.29 -10.38
N LEU A 47 -1.63 8.35 -9.45
CA LEU A 47 -0.43 7.53 -9.50
C LEU A 47 -0.74 6.03 -9.41
N VAL A 48 -1.67 5.63 -8.51
CA VAL A 48 -2.13 4.24 -8.44
C VAL A 48 -2.74 3.77 -9.76
N ARG A 49 -3.56 4.60 -10.42
CA ARG A 49 -4.17 4.28 -11.73
C ARG A 49 -3.13 4.24 -12.84
N MET A 50 -2.19 5.20 -12.83
CA MET A 50 -1.12 5.32 -13.81
C MET A 50 -0.25 4.06 -13.88
N ALA A 51 -0.05 3.37 -12.76
CA ALA A 51 0.67 2.10 -12.71
C ALA A 51 0.04 1.01 -13.62
N PHE A 52 -1.24 1.16 -13.99
CA PHE A 52 -1.99 0.25 -14.86
C PHE A 52 -2.36 0.87 -16.21
N HIS A 53 -1.72 1.96 -16.59
CA HIS A 53 -1.92 2.56 -17.90
C HIS A 53 -0.97 1.97 -18.95
N GLU A 54 -1.45 1.75 -20.18
CA GLU A 54 -0.66 1.13 -21.24
C GLU A 54 0.63 1.92 -21.52
N ASP A 55 0.53 3.23 -21.64
CA ASP A 55 1.64 4.12 -21.99
C ASP A 55 2.61 4.40 -20.84
N PHE A 56 2.35 3.88 -19.66
CA PHE A 56 3.24 4.11 -18.52
C PHE A 56 4.48 3.23 -18.60
N THR A 57 5.65 3.84 -18.79
CA THR A 57 6.95 3.17 -18.95
C THR A 57 7.82 3.16 -17.70
N GLY A 58 7.33 3.76 -16.57
CA GLY A 58 8.07 3.83 -15.32
C GLY A 58 7.94 2.56 -14.46
N ASP A 59 8.49 2.63 -13.26
CA ASP A 59 8.41 1.58 -12.24
C ASP A 59 6.97 1.44 -11.72
N ARG A 60 6.22 0.51 -12.29
CA ARG A 60 4.80 0.26 -11.94
C ARG A 60 4.63 -0.21 -10.49
N ALA A 61 5.57 -1.02 -10.00
CA ALA A 61 5.50 -1.54 -8.65
C ALA A 61 5.66 -0.42 -7.62
N TYR A 62 6.62 0.47 -7.84
CA TYR A 62 6.83 1.62 -6.97
C TYR A 62 5.71 2.64 -7.11
N ALA A 63 5.28 2.98 -8.33
CA ALA A 63 4.15 3.90 -8.56
C ALA A 63 2.89 3.45 -7.83
N PHE A 64 2.53 2.17 -7.95
CA PHE A 64 1.38 1.59 -7.27
C PHE A 64 1.48 1.72 -5.74
N VAL A 65 2.61 1.30 -5.15
CA VAL A 65 2.76 1.28 -3.69
C VAL A 65 3.00 2.68 -3.13
N ALA A 66 3.74 3.55 -3.84
CA ALA A 66 3.95 4.94 -3.43
C ALA A 66 2.64 5.75 -3.45
N GLY A 67 1.79 5.53 -4.46
CA GLY A 67 0.46 6.12 -4.50
C GLY A 67 -0.39 5.70 -3.29
N LEU A 68 -0.44 4.39 -2.99
CA LEU A 68 -1.12 3.87 -1.80
C LEU A 68 -0.55 4.46 -0.49
N GLN A 69 0.79 4.49 -0.35
CA GLN A 69 1.45 5.03 0.83
C GLN A 69 1.13 6.52 1.01
N SER A 70 1.15 7.29 -0.08
CA SER A 70 0.81 8.72 -0.03
C SER A 70 -0.64 8.96 0.36
N MET A 71 -1.60 8.15 -0.13
CA MET A 71 -2.99 8.23 0.30
C MET A 71 -3.15 7.92 1.79
N VAL A 72 -2.49 6.88 2.29
CA VAL A 72 -2.53 6.54 3.72
C VAL A 72 -1.88 7.65 4.55
N ASN A 73 -0.68 8.11 4.17
CA ASN A 73 0.01 9.18 4.89
C ASN A 73 -0.84 10.46 4.98
N HIS A 74 -1.57 10.80 3.92
CA HIS A 74 -2.45 11.97 3.90
C HIS A 74 -3.60 11.85 4.92
N VAL A 75 -4.20 10.68 5.08
CA VAL A 75 -5.26 10.44 6.08
C VAL A 75 -4.76 10.69 7.50
N PHE A 76 -3.48 10.39 7.74
CA PHE A 76 -2.81 10.55 9.03
C PHE A 76 -2.01 11.87 9.13
N ASP A 77 -2.30 12.85 8.27
CA ASP A 77 -1.62 14.15 8.25
C ASP A 77 -0.09 14.02 8.20
N HIS A 78 0.40 13.02 7.48
CA HIS A 78 1.83 12.67 7.35
C HIS A 78 2.54 12.38 8.69
N ARG A 79 1.79 12.10 9.77
CA ARG A 79 2.32 11.73 11.09
C ARG A 79 2.54 10.23 11.18
N ARG A 80 3.56 9.83 11.93
CA ARG A 80 3.85 8.43 12.25
C ARG A 80 3.39 8.03 13.63
N GLU A 81 3.28 9.00 14.52
CA GLU A 81 2.92 8.81 15.91
C GLU A 81 1.88 9.86 16.32
N TYR A 82 0.96 9.46 17.19
CA TYR A 82 -0.02 10.32 17.79
C TYR A 82 0.20 10.35 19.31
N LEU A 83 0.38 11.54 19.86
CA LEU A 83 0.46 11.77 21.28
C LEU A 83 -0.96 11.97 21.85
N LEU A 84 -1.10 11.87 23.18
CA LEU A 84 -2.40 11.97 23.87
C LEU A 84 -3.18 13.27 23.58
N LEU A 85 -2.49 14.33 23.17
CA LEU A 85 -3.08 15.64 22.90
C LEU A 85 -3.23 15.94 21.41
N ASP A 86 -2.86 15.00 20.54
CA ASP A 86 -3.00 15.19 19.09
C ASP A 86 -4.45 14.97 18.64
N ASP A 87 -4.88 15.77 17.67
CA ASP A 87 -6.13 15.53 16.97
C ASP A 87 -6.04 14.22 16.19
N LEU A 88 -6.95 13.31 16.48
CA LEU A 88 -7.05 12.03 15.76
C LEU A 88 -7.65 12.27 14.37
N PRO A 89 -7.29 11.44 13.37
CA PRO A 89 -7.88 11.52 12.06
C PRO A 89 -9.39 11.31 12.12
N LEU A 90 -10.13 11.96 11.21
CA LEU A 90 -11.56 11.75 11.12
C LEU A 90 -11.86 10.31 10.67
N ALA A 91 -12.77 9.64 11.38
CA ALA A 91 -13.18 8.26 11.10
C ALA A 91 -13.55 8.05 9.63
N GLN A 92 -14.20 9.04 9.00
CA GLN A 92 -14.60 8.98 7.59
C GLN A 92 -13.40 8.93 6.65
N PHE A 93 -12.32 9.65 6.93
CA PHE A 93 -11.11 9.63 6.08
C PHE A 93 -10.40 8.28 6.16
N VAL A 94 -10.34 7.69 7.35
CA VAL A 94 -9.78 6.35 7.55
C VAL A 94 -10.63 5.30 6.83
N TYR A 95 -11.96 5.40 6.91
CA TYR A 95 -12.87 4.54 6.15
C TYR A 95 -12.65 4.66 4.64
N ASN A 96 -12.55 5.89 4.12
CA ASN A 96 -12.30 6.13 2.70
C ASN A 96 -10.94 5.55 2.27
N SER A 97 -9.92 5.63 3.14
CA SER A 97 -8.62 5.00 2.89
C SER A 97 -8.74 3.48 2.72
N ALA A 98 -9.54 2.81 3.56
CA ALA A 98 -9.82 1.37 3.38
C ALA A 98 -10.46 1.08 2.01
N ARG A 99 -11.41 1.90 1.56
CA ARG A 99 -12.06 1.75 0.23
C ARG A 99 -11.11 2.00 -0.92
N ASN A 100 -10.16 2.93 -0.76
CA ASN A 100 -9.12 3.17 -1.75
C ASN A 100 -8.17 1.97 -1.86
N ILE A 101 -7.77 1.36 -0.74
CA ILE A 101 -6.96 0.12 -0.74
C ILE A 101 -7.72 -1.04 -1.40
N GLU A 102 -9.02 -1.16 -1.15
CA GLU A 102 -9.88 -2.17 -1.78
C GLU A 102 -9.95 -1.99 -3.30
N THR A 103 -10.13 -0.74 -3.76
CA THR A 103 -10.10 -0.40 -5.19
C THR A 103 -8.73 -0.75 -5.80
N ALA A 104 -7.64 -0.42 -5.12
CA ALA A 104 -6.29 -0.75 -5.59
C ALA A 104 -6.06 -2.26 -5.65
N ALA A 105 -6.55 -3.03 -4.67
CA ALA A 105 -6.50 -4.49 -4.70
C ALA A 105 -7.28 -5.07 -5.88
N TYR A 106 -8.42 -4.48 -6.23
CA TYR A 106 -9.19 -4.84 -7.42
C TYR A 106 -8.39 -4.57 -8.70
N LEU A 107 -7.80 -3.37 -8.85
CA LEU A 107 -6.97 -3.02 -10.00
C LEU A 107 -5.79 -3.98 -10.17
N LEU A 108 -5.07 -4.27 -9.09
CA LEU A 108 -3.92 -5.19 -9.10
C LEU A 108 -4.27 -6.58 -9.61
N ARG A 109 -5.49 -7.07 -9.32
CA ARG A 109 -5.95 -8.40 -9.74
C ARG A 109 -6.50 -8.42 -11.15
N THR A 110 -7.12 -7.32 -11.62
CA THR A 110 -7.94 -7.34 -12.82
C THR A 110 -7.30 -6.67 -14.03
N GLN A 111 -6.41 -5.69 -13.81
CA GLN A 111 -5.87 -4.91 -14.90
C GLN A 111 -4.89 -5.71 -15.76
N ARG A 112 -5.09 -5.63 -17.07
CA ARG A 112 -4.32 -6.33 -18.09
C ARG A 112 -3.91 -5.35 -19.19
N ASN A 113 -2.76 -5.60 -19.80
CA ASN A 113 -2.30 -4.89 -20.97
C ASN A 113 -3.05 -5.35 -22.24
N SER A 114 -2.76 -4.72 -23.37
CA SER A 114 -3.35 -5.05 -24.68
C SER A 114 -3.12 -6.49 -25.12
N SER A 115 -2.11 -7.18 -24.59
CA SER A 115 -1.81 -8.59 -24.84
C SER A 115 -2.53 -9.55 -23.88
N GLY A 116 -3.33 -9.03 -22.93
CA GLY A 116 -4.04 -9.82 -21.91
C GLY A 116 -3.20 -10.21 -20.70
N GLU A 117 -1.93 -9.78 -20.60
CA GLU A 117 -1.05 -10.06 -19.49
C GLU A 117 -1.24 -9.04 -18.36
N PRO A 118 -1.07 -9.43 -17.08
CA PRO A 118 -1.11 -8.50 -15.97
C PRO A 118 -0.03 -7.42 -16.09
N TYR A 119 -0.38 -6.15 -15.82
CA TYR A 119 0.64 -5.11 -15.68
C TYR A 119 1.60 -5.36 -14.51
N LEU A 120 1.10 -5.99 -13.45
CA LEU A 120 1.87 -6.46 -12.29
C LEU A 120 1.39 -7.86 -11.93
N TYR A 121 2.30 -8.80 -11.93
CA TYR A 121 2.03 -10.15 -11.41
C TYR A 121 1.92 -10.09 -9.89
N ALA A 122 0.82 -10.60 -9.36
CA ALA A 122 0.51 -10.64 -7.93
C ALA A 122 0.05 -12.05 -7.53
N ASP A 123 -1.21 -12.20 -7.12
CA ASP A 123 -1.79 -13.52 -6.84
C ASP A 123 -1.87 -14.38 -8.13
N GLY A 124 -1.87 -15.69 -7.96
CA GLY A 124 -1.99 -16.62 -9.09
C GLY A 124 -1.59 -18.03 -8.71
N ILE A 125 -1.70 -18.94 -9.68
CA ILE A 125 -1.28 -20.33 -9.51
C ILE A 125 0.15 -20.44 -10.06
N GLN A 126 1.05 -20.99 -9.24
CA GLN A 126 2.42 -21.31 -9.64
C GLN A 126 2.70 -22.76 -9.22
N ASP A 127 3.14 -23.59 -10.18
CA ASP A 127 3.41 -25.02 -9.97
C ASP A 127 2.22 -25.77 -9.33
N GLY A 128 0.98 -25.40 -9.70
CA GLY A 128 -0.24 -25.97 -9.16
C GLY A 128 -0.64 -25.47 -7.77
N VAL A 129 0.14 -24.56 -7.17
CA VAL A 129 -0.13 -23.98 -5.84
C VAL A 129 -0.67 -22.57 -5.98
N LEU A 130 -1.82 -22.30 -5.34
CA LEU A 130 -2.39 -20.97 -5.28
C LEU A 130 -1.58 -20.08 -4.35
N ASN A 131 -1.02 -19.01 -4.88
CA ASN A 131 -0.47 -17.91 -4.11
C ASN A 131 -1.51 -16.79 -4.01
N ALA A 132 -2.14 -16.65 -2.85
CA ALA A 132 -3.11 -15.60 -2.54
C ALA A 132 -2.52 -14.54 -1.58
N SER A 133 -1.21 -14.51 -1.43
CA SER A 133 -0.52 -13.73 -0.40
C SER A 133 -0.59 -12.21 -0.60
N TYR A 134 -0.88 -11.74 -1.80
CA TYR A 134 -1.12 -10.31 -2.08
C TYR A 134 -2.52 -9.91 -1.64
N SER A 135 -3.54 -10.71 -1.98
CA SER A 135 -4.91 -10.49 -1.52
C SER A 135 -5.01 -10.56 0.00
N GLN A 136 -4.29 -11.48 0.64
CA GLN A 136 -4.21 -11.57 2.10
C GLN A 136 -3.64 -10.27 2.69
N LEU A 137 -2.48 -9.80 2.21
CA LEU A 137 -1.83 -8.59 2.69
C LEU A 137 -2.69 -7.33 2.48
N MET A 138 -3.34 -7.22 1.31
CA MET A 138 -4.27 -6.11 1.05
C MET A 138 -5.50 -6.19 1.97
N GLY A 139 -6.04 -7.40 2.22
CA GLY A 139 -7.14 -7.62 3.16
C GLY A 139 -6.79 -7.25 4.60
N GLU A 140 -5.58 -7.53 5.05
CA GLU A 140 -5.07 -7.11 6.36
C GLU A 140 -5.04 -5.58 6.49
N MET A 141 -4.53 -4.88 5.47
CA MET A 141 -4.52 -3.41 5.45
C MET A 141 -5.93 -2.83 5.48
N ILE A 142 -6.87 -3.38 4.71
CA ILE A 142 -8.27 -2.96 4.70
C ILE A 142 -8.89 -3.18 6.08
N GLY A 143 -8.71 -4.37 6.66
CA GLY A 143 -9.24 -4.73 7.98
C GLY A 143 -8.74 -3.82 9.10
N LEU A 144 -7.46 -3.45 9.09
CA LEU A 144 -6.88 -2.51 10.04
C LEU A 144 -7.50 -1.11 9.92
N GLN A 145 -7.65 -0.59 8.70
CA GLN A 145 -8.28 0.71 8.47
C GLN A 145 -9.76 0.71 8.88
N ASP A 146 -10.51 -0.34 8.56
CA ASP A 146 -11.90 -0.49 8.97
C ASP A 146 -12.06 -0.58 10.49
N ALA A 147 -11.20 -1.34 11.17
CA ALA A 147 -11.21 -1.44 12.63
C ALA A 147 -10.89 -0.08 13.29
N LEU A 148 -9.87 0.62 12.75
CA LEU A 148 -9.49 1.95 13.23
C LEU A 148 -10.62 2.96 13.02
N SER A 149 -11.24 2.99 11.84
CA SER A 149 -12.33 3.92 11.54
C SER A 149 -13.54 3.71 12.50
N LYS A 150 -13.88 2.45 12.78
CA LYS A 150 -14.94 2.10 13.73
C LYS A 150 -14.61 2.54 15.16
N ALA A 151 -13.36 2.35 15.59
CA ALA A 151 -12.87 2.78 16.90
C ALA A 151 -12.91 4.31 17.05
N LEU A 152 -12.46 5.03 16.01
CA LEU A 152 -12.51 6.50 15.95
C LEU A 152 -13.96 7.03 15.99
N ALA A 153 -14.86 6.42 15.21
CA ALA A 153 -16.27 6.80 15.17
C ALA A 153 -16.95 6.66 16.56
N LYS A 154 -16.57 5.64 17.33
CA LYS A 154 -17.08 5.38 18.68
C LYS A 154 -16.32 6.14 19.78
N LYS A 155 -15.22 6.80 19.44
CA LYS A 155 -14.27 7.38 20.41
C LYS A 155 -13.84 6.38 21.49
N ASP A 156 -13.70 5.12 21.10
CA ASP A 156 -13.37 4.01 22.00
C ASP A 156 -11.86 3.86 22.14
N GLN A 157 -11.31 4.42 23.23
CA GLN A 157 -9.88 4.40 23.51
C GLN A 157 -9.31 2.97 23.65
N ARG A 158 -10.11 2.02 24.15
CA ARG A 158 -9.64 0.62 24.28
C ARG A 158 -9.48 -0.05 22.92
N ALA A 159 -10.45 0.18 22.02
CA ALA A 159 -10.40 -0.32 20.66
C ALA A 159 -9.25 0.33 19.87
N LEU A 160 -9.02 1.65 20.02
CA LEU A 160 -7.88 2.34 19.41
C LEU A 160 -6.54 1.72 19.82
N ASN A 161 -6.36 1.49 21.13
CA ASN A 161 -5.14 0.86 21.64
C ASN A 161 -4.96 -0.59 21.16
N ALA A 162 -6.05 -1.35 20.96
CA ALA A 162 -5.98 -2.72 20.44
C ALA A 162 -5.56 -2.73 18.96
N VAL A 163 -6.12 -1.84 18.15
CA VAL A 163 -5.75 -1.69 16.73
C VAL A 163 -4.29 -1.27 16.59
N ALA A 164 -3.83 -0.28 17.37
CA ALA A 164 -2.45 0.18 17.37
C ALA A 164 -1.45 -0.97 17.69
N ARG A 165 -1.77 -1.79 18.70
CA ARG A 165 -0.93 -2.96 19.04
C ARG A 165 -0.93 -4.02 17.93
N GLY A 166 -2.08 -4.27 17.30
CA GLY A 166 -2.18 -5.17 16.16
C GLY A 166 -1.31 -4.70 15.00
N ALA A 167 -1.42 -3.42 14.62
CA ALA A 167 -0.59 -2.85 13.56
C ALA A 167 0.92 -2.93 13.86
N ALA A 168 1.33 -2.68 15.11
CA ALA A 168 2.73 -2.80 15.52
C ALA A 168 3.28 -4.22 15.38
N SER A 169 2.47 -5.25 15.62
CA SER A 169 2.89 -6.66 15.47
C SER A 169 3.21 -7.05 14.02
N PHE A 170 2.61 -6.40 13.02
CA PHE A 170 2.93 -6.62 11.60
C PHE A 170 4.25 -6.00 11.16
N VAL A 171 4.72 -4.95 11.87
CA VAL A 171 6.00 -4.28 11.55
C VAL A 171 7.20 -5.13 12.00
N PHE A 172 7.02 -6.01 12.98
CA PHE A 172 8.09 -6.81 13.59
C PHE A 172 8.18 -8.26 13.09
N LEU A 173 7.40 -8.67 12.09
CA LEU A 173 7.65 -9.97 11.47
C LEU A 173 8.99 -9.91 10.73
N PRO A 174 10.00 -10.69 11.16
CA PRO A 174 11.27 -10.71 10.46
C PRO A 174 11.01 -11.21 9.05
N VAL A 175 11.44 -10.43 8.07
CA VAL A 175 11.47 -10.88 6.67
C VAL A 175 12.56 -11.92 6.61
N GLY A 176 12.21 -13.19 6.79
CA GLY A 176 13.13 -14.30 6.57
C GLY A 176 13.59 -14.23 5.11
N PHE A 177 14.91 -14.07 4.95
CA PHE A 177 15.59 -14.14 3.67
C PHE A 177 15.72 -15.58 3.21
#